data_7ddd3b4bc27ed0b613664889d977cec9
#
_entry.id   7ddd3b4bc27ed0b613664889d977cec9
#
_cell.length_a   1.000
_cell.length_b   1.000
_cell.length_c   1.000
_cell.angle_alpha   90.00
_cell.angle_beta   90.00
_cell.angle_gamma   90.00
#
_symmetry.space_group_name_H-M   'P 1'
#
loop_
_entity.id
_entity.type
_entity.pdbx_description
1 polymer ?
#
loop_
_entity_poly.entity_id
_entity_poly.type
_entity_poly.pdbx_seq_one_letter_code
_entity_poly.pdbx_strand_id
1 'polypeptide(L)'
;MGSFGDITYKEALKALDEFLLAVPSAAKTSKNTLRSVFESYLTFRPSLAATTVKKKKTIFSKRLGAFADRDISKIERKHLQDIADEILREKLYASLDDYCEFVHQLWSFARKRGILKKDIFDGILLKESYDCPPSEGYALISEQADLKSLISYILNYRSPISSIKKALIMGLATGLRAGNVRKMSANHLKIDENGEFYLHFPKNENKTKANGDEYLGLPREVGEWLSGFNLKDEQLFFGNTKGKPLSDGTLSNTLGDYCSENLGRGVCLVFHSFRKTASTFCHENMPQNGLIPYEVERTLFHAIRGVAGVYNKSTNIAMTRKVITWWFNYLKSLGLAL
;
A
#
# COMPACT_ATOMS: atom_id res chain seq x y z
N MET A 1 27.83 -51.63 0.14
CA MET A 1 29.16 -51.19 -0.35
C MET A 1 30.19 -52.08 0.33
N GLY A 2 31.07 -52.76 -0.43
CA GLY A 2 32.15 -53.55 0.11
C GLY A 2 33.23 -52.67 0.76
N SER A 3 34.04 -53.24 1.69
CA SER A 3 35.13 -52.49 2.29
C SER A 3 36.33 -52.41 1.33
N PHE A 4 37.23 -51.46 1.59
CA PHE A 4 38.44 -51.28 0.78
C PHE A 4 39.30 -52.56 0.83
N GLY A 5 39.43 -53.26 -0.31
CA GLY A 5 40.14 -54.54 -0.42
C GLY A 5 39.28 -55.72 -0.90
N ASP A 6 37.95 -55.59 -0.84
CA ASP A 6 37.03 -56.68 -1.22
C ASP A 6 36.63 -56.64 -2.70
N ILE A 7 36.83 -55.49 -3.38
CA ILE A 7 36.52 -55.30 -4.79
C ILE A 7 37.65 -54.57 -5.52
N THR A 8 37.87 -54.92 -6.78
CA THR A 8 38.84 -54.23 -7.60
C THR A 8 38.30 -52.82 -7.99
N TYR A 9 39.20 -51.89 -8.36
CA TYR A 9 38.86 -50.56 -8.84
C TYR A 9 37.86 -50.60 -10.02
N LYS A 10 38.02 -51.60 -10.92
CA LYS A 10 37.14 -51.79 -12.05
C LYS A 10 35.74 -52.23 -11.67
N GLU A 11 35.63 -53.10 -10.64
CA GLU A 11 34.35 -53.53 -10.09
C GLU A 11 33.67 -52.40 -9.29
N ALA A 12 34.44 -51.57 -8.59
CA ALA A 12 33.94 -50.40 -7.90
C ALA A 12 33.36 -49.37 -8.88
N LEU A 13 34.03 -49.12 -10.00
CA LEU A 13 33.52 -48.24 -11.04
C LEU A 13 32.23 -48.80 -11.69
N LYS A 14 32.19 -50.10 -11.96
CA LYS A 14 30.98 -50.74 -12.51
C LYS A 14 29.82 -50.68 -11.52
N ALA A 15 30.05 -50.93 -10.24
CA ALA A 15 29.03 -50.80 -9.21
C ALA A 15 28.56 -49.34 -9.02
N LEU A 16 29.45 -48.36 -9.20
CA LEU A 16 29.08 -46.94 -9.19
C LEU A 16 28.21 -46.57 -10.40
N ASP A 17 28.57 -47.04 -11.58
CA ASP A 17 27.77 -46.82 -12.79
C ASP A 17 26.38 -47.48 -12.67
N GLU A 18 26.31 -48.71 -12.17
CA GLU A 18 25.04 -49.40 -11.92
C GLU A 18 24.22 -48.69 -10.83
N PHE A 19 24.84 -48.16 -9.78
CA PHE A 19 24.19 -47.36 -8.75
C PHE A 19 23.68 -46.05 -9.33
N LEU A 20 24.47 -45.35 -10.16
CA LEU A 20 24.06 -44.08 -10.82
C LEU A 20 22.93 -44.29 -11.85
N LEU A 21 22.86 -45.47 -12.47
CA LEU A 21 21.77 -45.88 -13.38
C LEU A 21 20.51 -46.30 -12.59
N ALA A 22 20.68 -46.90 -11.39
CA ALA A 22 19.59 -47.36 -10.54
C ALA A 22 19.00 -46.22 -9.65
N VAL A 23 19.76 -45.15 -9.39
CA VAL A 23 19.21 -43.93 -8.79
C VAL A 23 18.22 -43.39 -9.80
N PRO A 24 16.90 -43.35 -9.49
CA PRO A 24 15.95 -42.66 -10.36
C PRO A 24 16.56 -41.28 -10.62
N SER A 25 16.81 -40.96 -11.88
CA SER A 25 17.25 -39.63 -12.28
C SER A 25 16.32 -38.69 -11.55
N ALA A 26 16.79 -38.07 -10.46
CA ALA A 26 16.07 -36.99 -9.81
C ALA A 26 15.74 -36.08 -10.98
N ALA A 27 14.45 -36.02 -11.36
CA ALA A 27 14.00 -35.34 -12.54
C ALA A 27 14.77 -34.04 -12.55
N LYS A 28 15.59 -33.78 -13.58
CA LYS A 28 16.48 -32.63 -13.65
C LYS A 28 15.59 -31.45 -13.34
N THR A 29 15.55 -31.05 -12.10
CA THR A 29 14.75 -29.90 -11.66
C THR A 29 15.34 -28.78 -12.48
N SER A 30 14.59 -28.33 -13.47
CA SER A 30 15.03 -27.26 -14.33
C SER A 30 15.52 -26.15 -13.43
N LYS A 31 16.76 -25.69 -13.63
CA LYS A 31 17.32 -24.55 -12.87
C LYS A 31 16.44 -23.31 -12.97
N ASN A 32 15.51 -23.30 -13.90
CA ASN A 32 14.67 -22.19 -14.28
C ASN A 32 13.17 -22.48 -14.06
N THR A 33 12.81 -23.12 -12.95
CA THR A 33 11.40 -23.25 -12.58
C THR A 33 10.79 -21.86 -12.32
N LEU A 34 9.48 -21.70 -12.52
CA LEU A 34 8.80 -20.45 -12.25
C LEU A 34 9.03 -19.98 -10.80
N ARG A 35 9.06 -20.92 -9.83
CA ARG A 35 9.39 -20.67 -8.43
C ARG A 35 10.79 -20.09 -8.26
N SER A 36 11.82 -20.72 -8.84
CA SER A 36 13.21 -20.27 -8.72
C SER A 36 13.42 -18.90 -9.35
N VAL A 37 12.73 -18.64 -10.47
CA VAL A 37 12.74 -17.32 -11.12
C VAL A 37 12.05 -16.27 -10.24
N PHE A 38 10.93 -16.59 -9.61
CA PHE A 38 10.24 -15.67 -8.69
C PHE A 38 11.07 -15.35 -7.45
N GLU A 39 11.71 -16.34 -6.84
CA GLU A 39 12.63 -16.14 -5.71
C GLU A 39 13.81 -15.25 -6.10
N SER A 40 14.41 -15.50 -7.26
CA SER A 40 15.45 -14.64 -7.83
C SER A 40 14.94 -13.21 -8.07
N TYR A 41 13.73 -13.07 -8.63
CA TYR A 41 13.10 -11.76 -8.83
C TYR A 41 12.99 -10.97 -7.53
N LEU A 42 12.60 -11.59 -6.43
CA LEU A 42 12.51 -10.94 -5.12
C LEU A 42 13.90 -10.59 -4.57
N THR A 43 14.88 -11.50 -4.69
CA THR A 43 16.26 -11.30 -4.22
C THR A 43 16.93 -10.11 -4.92
N PHE A 44 16.75 -9.97 -6.22
CA PHE A 44 17.35 -8.88 -7.01
C PHE A 44 16.55 -7.56 -6.98
N ARG A 45 15.52 -7.47 -6.12
CA ARG A 45 14.71 -6.25 -5.91
C ARG A 45 14.55 -5.92 -4.43
N PRO A 46 15.65 -5.71 -3.69
CA PRO A 46 15.61 -5.46 -2.24
C PRO A 46 14.89 -4.15 -1.86
N SER A 47 14.70 -3.24 -2.83
CA SER A 47 14.00 -1.97 -2.63
C SER A 47 12.46 -2.09 -2.62
N LEU A 48 11.90 -3.28 -2.94
CA LEU A 48 10.46 -3.48 -2.88
C LEU A 48 9.94 -3.36 -1.45
N ALA A 49 8.87 -2.59 -1.27
CA ALA A 49 8.20 -2.50 0.02
C ALA A 49 7.65 -3.87 0.47
N ALA A 50 7.69 -4.15 1.77
CA ALA A 50 7.22 -5.42 2.34
C ALA A 50 5.76 -5.74 1.93
N THR A 51 4.90 -4.73 1.84
CA THR A 51 3.50 -4.88 1.36
C THR A 51 3.44 -5.32 -0.09
N THR A 52 4.31 -4.78 -0.96
CA THR A 52 4.41 -5.18 -2.36
C THR A 52 4.91 -6.61 -2.49
N VAL A 53 5.92 -6.99 -1.70
CA VAL A 53 6.42 -8.38 -1.65
C VAL A 53 5.33 -9.33 -1.21
N LYS A 54 4.59 -8.99 -0.14
CA LYS A 54 3.45 -9.79 0.34
C LYS A 54 2.38 -9.96 -0.74
N LYS A 55 2.01 -8.87 -1.43
CA LYS A 55 1.03 -8.89 -2.53
C LYS A 55 1.49 -9.83 -3.66
N LYS A 56 2.74 -9.69 -4.11
CA LYS A 56 3.30 -10.56 -5.16
C LYS A 56 3.36 -12.03 -4.75
N LYS A 57 3.73 -12.33 -3.50
CA LYS A 57 3.69 -13.70 -2.96
C LYS A 57 2.27 -14.26 -2.96
N THR A 58 1.27 -13.44 -2.63
CA THR A 58 -0.14 -13.86 -2.66
C THR A 58 -0.62 -14.14 -4.08
N ILE A 59 -0.29 -13.27 -5.05
CA ILE A 59 -0.64 -13.51 -6.48
C ILE A 59 0.05 -14.79 -6.97
N PHE A 60 1.34 -14.95 -6.68
CA PHE A 60 2.10 -16.13 -7.07
C PHE A 60 1.46 -17.42 -6.53
N SER A 61 1.20 -17.47 -5.21
CA SER A 61 0.64 -18.68 -4.59
C SER A 61 -0.78 -18.99 -5.05
N LYS A 62 -1.62 -17.98 -5.23
CA LYS A 62 -3.04 -18.18 -5.58
C LYS A 62 -3.28 -18.43 -7.06
N ARG A 63 -2.53 -17.77 -7.95
CA ARG A 63 -2.80 -17.78 -9.39
C ARG A 63 -1.75 -18.51 -10.21
N LEU A 64 -0.49 -18.52 -9.77
CA LEU A 64 0.60 -19.18 -10.48
C LEU A 64 1.12 -20.45 -9.79
N GLY A 65 0.56 -20.82 -8.64
CA GLY A 65 1.01 -21.96 -7.83
C GLY A 65 1.04 -23.28 -8.60
N ALA A 66 0.05 -23.55 -9.45
CA ALA A 66 -0.01 -24.75 -10.29
C ALA A 66 1.16 -24.85 -11.31
N PHE A 67 1.80 -23.74 -11.64
CA PHE A 67 2.94 -23.66 -12.56
C PHE A 67 4.27 -23.51 -11.82
N ALA A 68 4.28 -23.46 -10.49
CA ALA A 68 5.45 -23.08 -9.70
C ALA A 68 6.69 -23.93 -10.02
N ASP A 69 6.52 -25.23 -10.20
CA ASP A 69 7.61 -26.18 -10.43
C ASP A 69 7.84 -26.50 -11.93
N ARG A 70 7.06 -25.86 -12.81
CA ARG A 70 7.26 -25.96 -14.26
C ARG A 70 8.38 -25.04 -14.72
N ASP A 71 9.15 -25.46 -15.70
CA ASP A 71 10.13 -24.61 -16.38
C ASP A 71 9.43 -23.39 -16.99
N ILE A 72 9.91 -22.17 -16.70
CA ILE A 72 9.29 -20.93 -17.17
C ILE A 72 9.23 -20.85 -18.70
N SER A 73 10.20 -21.47 -19.40
CA SER A 73 10.24 -21.51 -20.86
C SER A 73 9.13 -22.36 -21.49
N LYS A 74 8.50 -23.25 -20.70
CA LYS A 74 7.38 -24.11 -21.10
C LYS A 74 6.01 -23.51 -20.73
N ILE A 75 5.99 -22.33 -20.14
CA ILE A 75 4.76 -21.60 -19.82
C ILE A 75 4.47 -20.66 -20.99
N GLU A 76 3.39 -20.92 -21.67
CA GLU A 76 2.97 -20.15 -22.85
C GLU A 76 2.05 -19.00 -22.44
N ARG A 77 1.93 -17.98 -23.30
CA ARG A 77 1.01 -16.85 -23.11
C ARG A 77 -0.41 -17.32 -22.81
N LYS A 78 -0.89 -18.37 -23.50
CA LYS A 78 -2.23 -18.92 -23.31
C LYS A 78 -2.49 -19.33 -21.85
N HIS A 79 -1.54 -20.00 -21.20
CA HIS A 79 -1.70 -20.39 -19.80
C HIS A 79 -1.93 -19.19 -18.87
N LEU A 80 -1.28 -18.05 -19.18
CA LEU A 80 -1.41 -16.82 -18.41
C LEU A 80 -2.71 -16.08 -18.73
N GLN A 81 -3.18 -16.18 -19.98
CA GLN A 81 -4.47 -15.65 -20.41
C GLN A 81 -5.62 -16.41 -19.77
N ASP A 82 -5.56 -17.75 -19.73
CA ASP A 82 -6.61 -18.57 -19.09
C ASP A 82 -6.82 -18.18 -17.62
N ILE A 83 -5.73 -17.87 -16.89
CA ILE A 83 -5.81 -17.38 -15.51
C ILE A 83 -6.42 -15.95 -15.46
N ALA A 84 -6.02 -15.08 -16.38
CA ALA A 84 -6.57 -13.73 -16.43
C ALA A 84 -8.06 -13.73 -16.77
N ASP A 85 -8.49 -14.61 -17.68
CA ASP A 85 -9.91 -14.82 -18.04
C ASP A 85 -10.73 -15.31 -16.85
N GLU A 86 -10.15 -16.19 -16.02
CA GLU A 86 -10.79 -16.62 -14.77
C GLU A 86 -10.99 -15.44 -13.81
N ILE A 87 -9.96 -14.61 -13.60
CA ILE A 87 -10.05 -13.42 -12.75
C ILE A 87 -11.09 -12.43 -13.30
N LEU A 88 -11.16 -12.27 -14.62
CA LEU A 88 -12.14 -11.41 -15.27
C LEU A 88 -13.58 -11.93 -15.05
N ARG A 89 -13.81 -13.25 -15.21
CA ARG A 89 -15.11 -13.87 -14.92
C ARG A 89 -15.56 -13.69 -13.49
N GLU A 90 -14.61 -13.65 -12.54
CA GLU A 90 -14.90 -13.32 -11.14
C GLU A 90 -15.18 -11.81 -10.92
N LYS A 91 -15.09 -10.98 -11.96
CA LYS A 91 -15.24 -9.51 -11.92
C LYS A 91 -14.28 -8.81 -10.96
N LEU A 92 -13.10 -9.40 -10.74
CA LEU A 92 -12.06 -8.88 -9.86
C LEU A 92 -11.08 -7.98 -10.64
N TYR A 93 -11.57 -6.90 -11.23
CA TYR A 93 -10.81 -6.03 -12.16
C TYR A 93 -9.49 -5.51 -11.60
N ALA A 94 -9.49 -5.01 -10.34
CA ALA A 94 -8.27 -4.57 -9.69
C ALA A 94 -7.24 -5.71 -9.48
N SER A 95 -7.73 -6.94 -9.24
CA SER A 95 -6.87 -8.12 -9.12
C SER A 95 -6.33 -8.56 -10.47
N LEU A 96 -7.10 -8.35 -11.54
CA LEU A 96 -6.65 -8.61 -12.91
C LEU A 96 -5.51 -7.67 -13.29
N ASP A 97 -5.64 -6.37 -13.01
CA ASP A 97 -4.58 -5.39 -13.23
C ASP A 97 -3.28 -5.78 -12.52
N ASP A 98 -3.40 -6.10 -11.24
CA ASP A 98 -2.28 -6.52 -10.40
C ASP A 98 -1.61 -7.81 -10.91
N TYR A 99 -2.41 -8.77 -11.36
CA TYR A 99 -1.94 -10.02 -11.93
C TYR A 99 -1.18 -9.78 -13.24
N CYS A 100 -1.78 -9.05 -14.17
CA CYS A 100 -1.18 -8.73 -15.46
C CYS A 100 0.15 -7.97 -15.29
N GLU A 101 0.17 -6.95 -14.43
CA GLU A 101 1.38 -6.19 -14.14
C GLU A 101 2.48 -7.09 -13.54
N PHE A 102 2.12 -7.95 -12.57
CA PHE A 102 3.08 -8.84 -11.94
C PHE A 102 3.67 -9.85 -12.93
N VAL A 103 2.84 -10.47 -13.74
CA VAL A 103 3.26 -11.42 -14.77
C VAL A 103 4.24 -10.76 -15.74
N HIS A 104 3.91 -9.58 -16.27
CA HIS A 104 4.82 -8.83 -17.13
C HIS A 104 6.15 -8.52 -16.45
N GLN A 105 6.13 -8.09 -15.21
CA GLN A 105 7.35 -7.79 -14.45
C GLN A 105 8.22 -9.04 -14.27
N LEU A 106 7.63 -10.20 -14.02
CA LEU A 106 8.34 -11.45 -13.80
C LEU A 106 8.96 -11.99 -15.09
N TRP A 107 8.21 -12.00 -16.20
CA TRP A 107 8.71 -12.44 -17.50
C TRP A 107 9.76 -11.48 -18.08
N SER A 108 9.55 -10.18 -17.94
CA SER A 108 10.56 -9.16 -18.29
C SER A 108 11.85 -9.34 -17.50
N PHE A 109 11.76 -9.66 -16.22
CA PHE A 109 12.93 -9.98 -15.40
C PHE A 109 13.65 -11.23 -15.93
N ALA A 110 12.93 -12.33 -16.18
CA ALA A 110 13.50 -13.55 -16.69
C ALA A 110 14.21 -13.33 -18.05
N ARG A 111 13.62 -12.53 -18.93
CA ARG A 111 14.23 -12.15 -20.22
C ARG A 111 15.51 -11.32 -20.03
N LYS A 112 15.46 -10.29 -19.19
CA LYS A 112 16.63 -9.43 -18.91
C LYS A 112 17.79 -10.18 -18.26
N ARG A 113 17.50 -11.30 -17.58
CA ARG A 113 18.50 -12.20 -16.98
C ARG A 113 18.97 -13.30 -17.94
N GLY A 114 18.49 -13.31 -19.19
CA GLY A 114 18.85 -14.32 -20.18
C GLY A 114 18.25 -15.71 -19.93
N ILE A 115 17.30 -15.84 -18.97
CA ILE A 115 16.60 -17.10 -18.69
C ILE A 115 15.65 -17.44 -19.83
N LEU A 116 14.97 -16.43 -20.36
CA LEU A 116 14.11 -16.54 -21.54
C LEU A 116 14.76 -15.86 -22.74
N LYS A 117 14.73 -16.53 -23.90
CA LYS A 117 15.25 -16.01 -25.16
C LYS A 117 14.24 -15.14 -25.91
N LYS A 118 12.95 -15.44 -25.77
CA LYS A 118 11.85 -14.76 -26.46
C LYS A 118 10.91 -14.08 -25.46
N ASP A 119 10.30 -12.99 -25.88
CA ASP A 119 9.18 -12.37 -25.18
C ASP A 119 7.89 -13.10 -25.61
N ILE A 120 7.23 -13.76 -24.65
CA ILE A 120 5.97 -14.46 -24.92
C ILE A 120 4.79 -13.50 -25.15
N PHE A 121 5.00 -12.23 -24.88
CA PHE A 121 3.97 -11.19 -25.04
C PHE A 121 4.13 -10.41 -26.33
N ASP A 122 5.23 -10.59 -27.07
CA ASP A 122 5.53 -9.91 -28.34
C ASP A 122 5.37 -8.37 -28.26
N GLY A 123 5.71 -7.79 -27.10
CA GLY A 123 5.56 -6.36 -26.83
C GLY A 123 4.15 -5.91 -26.48
N ILE A 124 3.14 -6.77 -26.59
CA ILE A 124 1.74 -6.45 -26.23
C ILE A 124 1.48 -6.83 -24.77
N LEU A 125 1.05 -5.86 -23.98
CA LEU A 125 0.73 -6.11 -22.58
C LEU A 125 -0.49 -7.03 -22.45
N LEU A 126 -0.41 -8.02 -21.54
CA LEU A 126 -1.53 -8.93 -21.29
C LEU A 126 -2.82 -8.18 -20.94
N LYS A 127 -2.69 -7.06 -20.19
CA LYS A 127 -3.79 -6.18 -19.82
C LYS A 127 -4.53 -5.59 -21.04
N GLU A 128 -3.83 -5.32 -22.14
CA GLU A 128 -4.43 -4.72 -23.35
C GLU A 128 -5.42 -5.66 -24.06
N SER A 129 -5.42 -6.94 -23.65
CA SER A 129 -6.41 -7.92 -24.13
C SER A 129 -7.76 -7.82 -23.42
N TYR A 130 -7.91 -6.92 -22.43
CA TYR A 130 -9.09 -6.84 -21.57
C TYR A 130 -9.62 -5.43 -21.53
N ASP A 131 -10.90 -5.27 -21.85
CA ASP A 131 -11.65 -4.05 -21.64
C ASP A 131 -12.30 -4.11 -20.25
N CYS A 132 -11.64 -3.50 -19.27
CA CYS A 132 -12.13 -3.44 -17.91
C CYS A 132 -12.77 -2.10 -17.62
N PRO A 133 -13.91 -2.06 -16.93
CA PRO A 133 -14.51 -0.80 -16.51
C PRO A 133 -13.51 -0.01 -15.65
N PRO A 134 -13.47 1.31 -15.79
CA PRO A 134 -12.60 2.14 -14.96
C PRO A 134 -12.95 1.95 -13.48
N SER A 135 -11.93 1.97 -12.63
CA SER A 135 -12.15 1.92 -11.18
C SER A 135 -12.87 3.19 -10.74
N GLU A 136 -14.06 3.06 -10.19
CA GLU A 136 -14.82 4.19 -9.62
C GLU A 136 -14.12 4.83 -8.43
N GLY A 137 -13.11 4.17 -7.90
CA GLY A 137 -12.39 4.59 -6.71
C GLY A 137 -13.27 4.48 -5.46
N TYR A 138 -12.74 4.99 -4.35
CA TYR A 138 -13.52 5.02 -3.10
C TYR A 138 -14.51 6.16 -3.11
N ALA A 139 -15.67 5.95 -2.50
CA ALA A 139 -16.64 7.00 -2.26
C ALA A 139 -16.05 8.16 -1.46
N LEU A 140 -16.60 9.33 -1.60
CA LEU A 140 -16.32 10.53 -0.81
C LEU A 140 -17.64 11.10 -0.31
N ILE A 141 -17.56 11.99 0.67
CA ILE A 141 -18.68 12.81 1.11
C ILE A 141 -18.54 14.17 0.44
N SER A 142 -19.56 14.58 -0.31
CA SER A 142 -19.66 15.90 -0.95
C SER A 142 -20.67 16.82 -0.24
N GLU A 143 -21.65 16.23 0.46
CA GLU A 143 -22.71 16.99 1.11
C GLU A 143 -22.36 17.32 2.56
N GLN A 144 -22.61 18.57 2.94
CA GLN A 144 -22.36 19.04 4.31
C GLN A 144 -23.18 18.27 5.36
N ALA A 145 -24.40 17.89 5.04
CA ALA A 145 -25.28 17.13 5.94
C ALA A 145 -24.70 15.74 6.25
N ASP A 146 -24.18 15.04 5.23
CA ASP A 146 -23.56 13.74 5.38
C ASP A 146 -22.25 13.84 6.17
N LEU A 147 -21.47 14.90 5.94
CA LEU A 147 -20.25 15.15 6.71
C LEU A 147 -20.56 15.40 8.18
N LYS A 148 -21.62 16.16 8.49
CA LYS A 148 -22.09 16.36 9.87
C LYS A 148 -22.56 15.06 10.51
N SER A 149 -23.28 14.21 9.77
CA SER A 149 -23.69 12.87 10.20
C SER A 149 -22.49 11.99 10.53
N LEU A 150 -21.49 11.96 9.64
CA LEU A 150 -20.24 11.21 9.86
C LEU A 150 -19.48 11.72 11.10
N ILE A 151 -19.38 13.01 11.30
CA ILE A 151 -18.76 13.60 12.51
C ILE A 151 -19.48 13.12 13.75
N SER A 152 -20.82 13.18 13.78
CA SER A 152 -21.63 12.69 14.88
C SER A 152 -21.39 11.21 15.15
N TYR A 153 -21.37 10.38 14.10
CA TYR A 153 -21.05 8.96 14.23
C TYR A 153 -19.67 8.71 14.86
N ILE A 154 -18.62 9.39 14.36
CA ILE A 154 -17.27 9.25 14.89
C ILE A 154 -17.19 9.66 16.37
N LEU A 155 -17.83 10.78 16.73
CA LEU A 155 -17.81 11.28 18.10
C LEU A 155 -18.54 10.35 19.07
N ASN A 156 -19.59 9.69 18.62
CA ASN A 156 -20.36 8.71 19.41
C ASN A 156 -19.86 7.28 19.32
N TYR A 157 -18.87 7.01 18.44
CA TYR A 157 -18.34 5.68 18.24
C TYR A 157 -17.75 5.11 19.53
N ARG A 158 -18.26 3.93 19.92
CA ARG A 158 -17.80 3.20 21.11
C ARG A 158 -17.06 1.94 20.68
N SER A 159 -15.85 1.78 21.18
CA SER A 159 -15.01 0.61 20.95
C SER A 159 -14.21 0.29 22.20
N PRO A 160 -13.95 -0.99 22.51
CA PRO A 160 -12.97 -1.38 23.52
C PRO A 160 -11.57 -0.78 23.25
N ILE A 161 -11.28 -0.44 22.01
CA ILE A 161 -10.02 0.19 21.59
C ILE A 161 -10.29 1.68 21.36
N SER A 162 -10.13 2.49 22.41
CA SER A 162 -10.41 3.95 22.37
C SER A 162 -9.61 4.70 21.31
N SER A 163 -8.43 4.19 20.92
CA SER A 163 -7.59 4.79 19.89
C SER A 163 -8.20 4.76 18.49
N ILE A 164 -9.17 3.89 18.20
CA ILE A 164 -9.87 3.86 16.89
C ILE A 164 -10.59 5.19 16.66
N LYS A 165 -11.42 5.63 17.60
CA LYS A 165 -12.12 6.92 17.53
C LYS A 165 -11.15 8.08 17.32
N LYS A 166 -10.07 8.12 18.11
CA LYS A 166 -9.06 9.17 18.03
C LYS A 166 -8.32 9.16 16.69
N ALA A 167 -8.02 7.98 16.14
CA ALA A 167 -7.43 7.83 14.81
C ALA A 167 -8.36 8.30 13.68
N LEU A 168 -9.68 8.05 13.79
CA LEU A 168 -10.67 8.54 12.86
C LEU A 168 -10.77 10.08 12.91
N ILE A 169 -10.80 10.66 14.10
CA ILE A 169 -10.77 12.12 14.29
C ILE A 169 -9.52 12.71 13.63
N MET A 170 -8.34 12.16 13.93
CA MET A 170 -7.09 12.63 13.34
C MET A 170 -7.06 12.52 11.81
N GLY A 171 -7.54 11.38 11.27
CA GLY A 171 -7.64 11.18 9.83
C GLY A 171 -8.58 12.18 9.15
N LEU A 172 -9.74 12.43 9.74
CA LEU A 172 -10.71 13.40 9.23
C LEU A 172 -10.15 14.84 9.31
N ALA A 173 -9.57 15.21 10.45
CA ALA A 173 -9.03 16.55 10.68
C ALA A 173 -7.85 16.91 9.77
N THR A 174 -7.08 15.94 9.28
CA THR A 174 -5.83 16.19 8.55
C THR A 174 -5.81 15.65 7.13
N GLY A 175 -6.70 14.76 6.74
CA GLY A 175 -6.63 14.06 5.46
C GLY A 175 -5.38 13.18 5.28
N LEU A 176 -4.66 12.84 6.34
CA LEU A 176 -3.49 11.96 6.31
C LEU A 176 -3.85 10.55 5.83
N ARG A 177 -2.90 9.87 5.19
CA ARG A 177 -3.08 8.46 4.80
C ARG A 177 -3.21 7.57 6.04
N ALA A 178 -4.00 6.49 5.94
CA ALA A 178 -4.17 5.51 7.03
C ALA A 178 -2.83 5.02 7.60
N GLY A 179 -1.85 4.77 6.72
CA GLY A 179 -0.52 4.33 7.13
C GLY A 179 0.22 5.33 8.02
N ASN A 180 0.08 6.64 7.72
CA ASN A 180 0.67 7.71 8.52
C ASN A 180 -0.01 7.80 9.89
N VAL A 181 -1.35 7.83 9.93
CA VAL A 181 -2.09 7.94 11.20
C VAL A 181 -1.83 6.73 12.11
N ARG A 182 -1.90 5.52 11.56
CA ARG A 182 -1.72 4.28 12.35
C ARG A 182 -0.32 4.09 12.93
N LYS A 183 0.70 4.67 12.29
CA LYS A 183 2.10 4.56 12.70
C LYS A 183 2.61 5.82 13.38
N MET A 184 1.77 6.85 13.51
CA MET A 184 2.17 8.11 14.12
C MET A 184 2.52 7.92 15.59
N SER A 185 3.75 8.24 15.95
CA SER A 185 4.28 8.24 17.32
C SER A 185 4.58 9.66 17.78
N ALA A 186 4.88 9.81 19.07
CA ALA A 186 5.24 11.11 19.64
C ALA A 186 6.44 11.76 18.91
N ASN A 187 7.37 10.95 18.38
CA ASN A 187 8.50 11.47 17.60
C ASN A 187 8.11 12.26 16.35
N HIS A 188 6.90 12.05 15.82
CA HIS A 188 6.44 12.79 14.66
C HIS A 188 5.94 14.20 15.00
N LEU A 189 5.49 14.43 16.24
CA LEU A 189 5.02 15.75 16.66
C LEU A 189 6.23 16.62 17.00
N LYS A 190 6.27 17.81 16.41
CA LYS A 190 7.36 18.78 16.60
C LYS A 190 6.76 20.16 16.86
N ILE A 191 7.57 21.03 17.47
CA ILE A 191 7.27 22.42 17.66
C ILE A 191 8.37 23.22 16.98
N ASP A 192 8.03 24.23 16.21
CA ASP A 192 8.97 25.11 15.55
C ASP A 192 9.46 26.23 16.51
N GLU A 193 10.36 27.06 16.02
CA GLU A 193 10.93 28.20 16.78
C GLU A 193 9.89 29.25 17.23
N ASN A 194 8.74 29.28 16.58
CA ASN A 194 7.62 30.16 16.91
C ASN A 194 6.62 29.51 17.88
N GLY A 195 6.90 28.31 18.38
CA GLY A 195 5.99 27.56 19.26
C GLY A 195 4.84 26.88 18.53
N GLU A 196 4.92 26.74 17.21
CA GLU A 196 3.86 26.23 16.37
C GLU A 196 4.04 24.73 16.07
N PHE A 197 2.96 23.97 16.19
CA PHE A 197 2.98 22.52 16.00
C PHE A 197 3.04 22.10 14.55
N TYR A 198 3.77 21.03 14.27
CA TYR A 198 3.76 20.34 12.98
C TYR A 198 4.08 18.85 13.14
N LEU A 199 3.69 18.06 12.14
CA LEU A 199 4.10 16.67 12.01
C LEU A 199 5.26 16.55 11.02
N HIS A 200 6.25 15.73 11.35
CA HIS A 200 7.36 15.37 10.49
C HIS A 200 7.36 13.88 10.23
N PHE A 201 7.23 13.49 8.98
CA PHE A 201 7.33 12.10 8.52
C PHE A 201 8.62 11.91 7.73
N PRO A 202 9.60 11.15 8.26
CA PRO A 202 10.85 10.87 7.57
C PRO A 202 10.63 10.13 6.25
N LYS A 203 11.50 10.36 5.28
CA LYS A 203 11.45 9.76 3.93
C LYS A 203 11.28 8.24 3.92
N ASN A 204 11.95 7.54 4.85
CA ASN A 204 11.90 6.08 4.94
C ASN A 204 10.53 5.54 5.37
N GLU A 205 9.69 6.35 5.98
CA GLU A 205 8.34 6.00 6.42
C GLU A 205 7.27 6.35 5.38
N ASN A 206 7.60 7.21 4.43
CA ASN A 206 6.68 7.66 3.41
C ASN A 206 6.44 6.61 2.33
N LYS A 207 5.19 6.45 1.90
CA LYS A 207 4.83 5.58 0.76
C LYS A 207 5.54 6.03 -0.51
N THR A 208 5.64 7.34 -0.72
CA THR A 208 6.27 7.96 -1.89
C THR A 208 7.65 8.48 -1.53
N LYS A 209 8.63 7.59 -1.49
CA LYS A 209 10.01 7.93 -1.12
C LYS A 209 10.65 9.03 -1.99
N ALA A 210 10.12 9.27 -3.17
CA ALA A 210 10.59 10.33 -4.07
C ALA A 210 10.39 11.74 -3.49
N ASN A 211 9.40 11.93 -2.59
CA ASN A 211 9.10 13.25 -2.02
C ASN A 211 10.09 13.70 -0.93
N GLY A 212 10.96 12.80 -0.43
CA GLY A 212 11.79 13.11 0.74
C GLY A 212 10.98 13.05 2.04
N ASP A 213 11.38 13.87 3.01
CA ASP A 213 10.64 14.07 4.26
C ASP A 213 9.35 14.85 3.98
N GLU A 214 8.29 14.55 4.70
CA GLU A 214 7.00 15.21 4.57
C GLU A 214 6.65 15.93 5.88
N TYR A 215 6.17 17.16 5.76
CA TYR A 215 5.84 18.04 6.89
C TYR A 215 4.39 18.51 6.78
N LEU A 216 3.66 18.45 7.88
CA LEU A 216 2.29 18.94 7.97
C LEU A 216 2.16 19.91 9.15
N GLY A 217 1.99 21.19 8.87
CA GLY A 217 1.66 22.17 9.90
C GLY A 217 0.29 21.89 10.50
N LEU A 218 0.19 22.00 11.81
CA LEU A 218 -1.06 21.72 12.54
C LEU A 218 -1.67 23.01 13.08
N PRO A 219 -3.01 23.10 13.18
CA PRO A 219 -3.66 24.05 14.05
C PRO A 219 -3.23 23.84 15.50
N ARG A 220 -3.15 24.91 16.28
CA ARG A 220 -2.72 24.87 17.67
C ARG A 220 -3.51 23.86 18.51
N GLU A 221 -4.83 23.87 18.37
CA GLU A 221 -5.74 22.95 19.09
C GLU A 221 -5.42 21.46 18.82
N VAL A 222 -5.11 21.10 17.56
CA VAL A 222 -4.74 19.73 17.20
C VAL A 222 -3.38 19.35 17.79
N GLY A 223 -2.43 20.29 17.78
CA GLY A 223 -1.11 20.08 18.39
C GLY A 223 -1.19 19.91 19.91
N GLU A 224 -1.95 20.75 20.59
CA GLU A 224 -2.19 20.66 22.04
C GLU A 224 -2.93 19.35 22.40
N TRP A 225 -3.92 18.96 21.60
CA TRP A 225 -4.62 17.68 21.79
C TRP A 225 -3.65 16.50 21.71
N LEU A 226 -2.76 16.46 20.72
CA LEU A 226 -1.75 15.41 20.60
C LEU A 226 -0.75 15.47 21.78
N SER A 227 -0.27 16.64 22.16
CA SER A 227 0.63 16.81 23.29
C SER A 227 0.02 16.31 24.62
N GLY A 228 -1.29 16.48 24.77
CA GLY A 228 -2.03 16.00 25.96
C GLY A 228 -2.05 14.49 26.16
N PHE A 229 -1.59 13.68 25.16
CA PHE A 229 -1.43 12.23 25.34
C PHE A 229 -0.23 11.87 26.23
N ASN A 230 0.71 12.80 26.47
CA ASN A 230 1.90 12.61 27.31
C ASN A 230 2.70 11.34 26.98
N LEU A 231 2.91 11.07 25.70
CA LEU A 231 3.60 9.88 25.21
C LEU A 231 5.12 10.08 25.17
N LYS A 232 5.85 8.99 25.36
CA LYS A 232 7.28 8.93 25.09
C LYS A 232 7.54 8.71 23.58
N ASP A 233 8.70 9.08 23.12
CA ASP A 233 9.10 9.21 21.72
C ASP A 233 8.56 8.15 20.75
N GLU A 234 8.79 6.89 21.03
CA GLU A 234 8.39 5.78 20.15
C GLU A 234 6.93 5.31 20.36
N GLN A 235 6.23 5.85 21.37
CA GLN A 235 4.86 5.44 21.63
C GLN A 235 3.91 5.98 20.57
N LEU A 236 3.00 5.12 20.11
CA LEU A 236 2.02 5.46 19.10
C LEU A 236 0.85 6.24 19.70
N PHE A 237 0.44 7.33 19.04
CA PHE A 237 -0.78 8.06 19.41
C PHE A 237 -2.03 7.17 19.34
N PHE A 238 -2.08 6.29 18.36
CA PHE A 238 -3.27 5.47 18.05
C PHE A 238 -2.91 3.98 17.96
N GLY A 239 -2.23 3.48 18.99
CA GLY A 239 -1.89 2.06 19.11
C GLY A 239 -3.09 1.18 19.53
N ASN A 240 -3.00 -0.11 19.27
CA ASN A 240 -3.90 -1.09 19.85
C ASN A 240 -3.58 -1.33 21.34
N THR A 241 -4.33 -2.21 22.01
CA THR A 241 -4.14 -2.55 23.43
C THR A 241 -2.74 -3.11 23.77
N LYS A 242 -1.97 -3.53 22.76
CA LYS A 242 -0.59 -4.02 22.89
C LYS A 242 0.45 -2.98 22.49
N GLY A 243 0.06 -1.71 22.29
CA GLY A 243 0.95 -0.64 21.82
C GLY A 243 1.42 -0.79 20.37
N LYS A 244 0.83 -1.69 19.57
CA LYS A 244 1.16 -1.88 18.16
C LYS A 244 0.22 -1.07 17.27
N PRO A 245 0.61 -0.75 16.02
CA PRO A 245 -0.28 -0.07 15.07
C PRO A 245 -1.61 -0.83 14.90
N LEU A 246 -2.70 -0.09 14.74
CA LEU A 246 -3.99 -0.65 14.33
C LEU A 246 -3.83 -1.42 13.01
N SER A 247 -4.66 -2.43 12.75
CA SER A 247 -4.59 -3.19 11.51
C SER A 247 -4.98 -2.33 10.29
N ASP A 248 -4.56 -2.74 9.09
CA ASP A 248 -4.86 -1.99 7.85
C ASP A 248 -6.36 -1.83 7.60
N GLY A 249 -7.16 -2.84 7.97
CA GLY A 249 -8.60 -2.83 7.78
C GLY A 249 -9.40 -2.15 8.89
N THR A 250 -8.84 -2.01 10.11
CA THR A 250 -9.63 -1.58 11.28
C THR A 250 -10.39 -0.28 11.05
N LEU A 251 -9.71 0.76 10.59
CA LEU A 251 -10.31 2.09 10.39
C LEU A 251 -11.33 2.10 9.25
N SER A 252 -11.05 1.35 8.17
CA SER A 252 -11.96 1.26 7.02
C SER A 252 -13.19 0.41 7.34
N ASN A 253 -13.06 -0.65 8.13
CA ASN A 253 -14.21 -1.47 8.55
C ASN A 253 -15.18 -0.65 9.41
N THR A 254 -14.67 0.16 10.35
CA THR A 254 -15.51 1.06 11.15
C THR A 254 -16.31 2.04 10.27
N LEU A 255 -15.72 2.53 9.17
CA LEU A 255 -16.44 3.37 8.22
C LEU A 255 -17.44 2.58 7.36
N GLY A 256 -17.15 1.30 7.09
CA GLY A 256 -18.09 0.39 6.44
C GLY A 256 -19.38 0.19 7.24
N ASP A 257 -19.25 0.09 8.57
CA ASP A 257 -20.40 0.01 9.49
C ASP A 257 -21.26 1.28 9.37
N TYR A 258 -20.63 2.47 9.40
CA TYR A 258 -21.32 3.75 9.19
C TYR A 258 -22.08 3.80 7.85
N CYS A 259 -21.44 3.35 6.75
CA CYS A 259 -22.07 3.35 5.44
C CYS A 259 -23.30 2.47 5.39
N SER A 260 -23.22 1.28 5.99
CA SER A 260 -24.33 0.31 6.02
C SER A 260 -25.53 0.87 6.77
N GLU A 261 -25.31 1.66 7.81
CA GLU A 261 -26.33 2.21 8.69
C GLU A 261 -26.94 3.52 8.15
N ASN A 262 -26.13 4.36 7.45
CA ASN A 262 -26.50 5.76 7.18
C ASN A 262 -26.57 6.14 5.69
N LEU A 263 -25.78 5.49 4.82
CA LEU A 263 -25.66 5.87 3.41
C LEU A 263 -26.28 4.86 2.43
N GLY A 264 -26.77 3.75 2.93
CA GLY A 264 -27.42 2.71 2.12
C GLY A 264 -26.45 1.75 1.43
N ARG A 265 -27.02 0.73 0.77
CA ARG A 265 -26.26 -0.32 0.11
C ARG A 265 -25.55 0.21 -1.14
N GLY A 266 -24.24 -0.04 -1.23
CA GLY A 266 -23.42 0.32 -2.39
C GLY A 266 -22.44 1.48 -2.15
N VAL A 267 -22.64 2.31 -1.13
CA VAL A 267 -21.66 3.34 -0.75
C VAL A 267 -20.62 2.74 0.18
N CYS A 268 -19.35 2.83 -0.18
CA CYS A 268 -18.25 2.30 0.64
C CYS A 268 -17.25 3.43 0.93
N LEU A 269 -17.35 4.01 2.13
CA LEU A 269 -16.31 4.87 2.66
C LEU A 269 -15.19 4.00 3.25
N VAL A 270 -13.98 4.39 2.96
CA VAL A 270 -12.77 3.85 3.59
C VAL A 270 -11.98 4.99 4.19
N PHE A 271 -10.95 4.69 4.97
CA PHE A 271 -10.16 5.77 5.58
C PHE A 271 -9.60 6.77 4.54
N HIS A 272 -9.31 6.31 3.32
CA HIS A 272 -8.86 7.19 2.23
C HIS A 272 -9.94 8.18 1.75
N SER A 273 -11.20 7.90 2.02
CA SER A 273 -12.33 8.80 1.70
C SER A 273 -12.23 10.14 2.44
N PHE A 274 -11.71 10.18 3.67
CA PHE A 274 -11.46 11.41 4.40
C PHE A 274 -10.58 12.39 3.63
N ARG A 275 -9.56 11.85 2.98
CA ARG A 275 -8.63 12.63 2.19
C ARG A 275 -9.28 13.20 0.92
N LYS A 276 -10.10 12.40 0.24
CA LYS A 276 -10.89 12.86 -0.91
C LYS A 276 -11.88 13.93 -0.49
N THR A 277 -12.61 13.70 0.61
CA THR A 277 -13.57 14.64 1.20
C THR A 277 -12.89 15.98 1.53
N ALA A 278 -11.78 15.96 2.29
CA ALA A 278 -11.04 17.18 2.62
C ALA A 278 -10.57 17.93 1.37
N SER A 279 -10.03 17.22 0.38
CA SER A 279 -9.62 17.81 -0.91
C SER A 279 -10.80 18.48 -1.62
N THR A 280 -11.91 17.77 -1.75
CA THR A 280 -13.11 18.28 -2.44
C THR A 280 -13.64 19.55 -1.77
N PHE A 281 -13.87 19.51 -0.46
CA PHE A 281 -14.36 20.69 0.27
C PHE A 281 -13.39 21.86 0.21
N CYS A 282 -12.08 21.64 0.31
CA CYS A 282 -11.08 22.69 0.15
C CYS A 282 -11.16 23.34 -1.23
N HIS A 283 -11.29 22.55 -2.30
CA HIS A 283 -11.36 23.07 -3.67
C HIS A 283 -12.68 23.80 -3.97
N GLU A 284 -13.81 23.24 -3.56
CA GLU A 284 -15.12 23.85 -3.77
C GLU A 284 -15.29 25.20 -3.06
N ASN A 285 -14.59 25.39 -1.95
CA ASN A 285 -14.64 26.64 -1.17
C ASN A 285 -13.47 27.60 -1.44
N MET A 286 -12.66 27.39 -2.49
CA MET A 286 -11.50 28.25 -2.79
C MET A 286 -11.83 29.73 -2.92
N PRO A 287 -12.97 30.16 -3.52
CA PRO A 287 -13.34 31.57 -3.56
C PRO A 287 -13.47 32.23 -2.18
N GLN A 288 -13.84 31.43 -1.15
CA GLN A 288 -14.09 31.92 0.21
C GLN A 288 -12.91 31.70 1.14
N ASN A 289 -12.15 30.64 0.95
CA ASN A 289 -11.08 30.22 1.87
C ASN A 289 -9.70 30.80 1.52
N GLY A 290 -9.53 31.38 0.34
CA GLY A 290 -8.27 31.96 -0.12
C GLY A 290 -7.14 30.92 -0.29
N LEU A 291 -7.50 29.64 -0.46
CA LEU A 291 -6.56 28.55 -0.77
C LEU A 291 -6.35 28.48 -2.29
N ILE A 292 -5.24 27.88 -2.69
CA ILE A 292 -4.96 27.56 -4.09
C ILE A 292 -4.76 26.05 -4.25
N PRO A 293 -5.00 25.46 -5.43
CA PRO A 293 -4.88 24.01 -5.65
C PRO A 293 -3.54 23.44 -5.22
N TYR A 294 -2.45 24.15 -5.44
CA TYR A 294 -1.12 23.74 -5.06
C TYR A 294 -0.98 23.52 -3.53
N GLU A 295 -1.56 24.42 -2.71
CA GLU A 295 -1.52 24.33 -1.25
C GLU A 295 -2.24 23.07 -0.76
N VAL A 296 -3.43 22.77 -1.34
CA VAL A 296 -4.20 21.57 -1.00
C VAL A 296 -3.46 20.30 -1.41
N GLU A 297 -2.93 20.23 -2.63
CA GLU A 297 -2.19 19.07 -3.11
C GLU A 297 -0.92 18.80 -2.28
N ARG A 298 -0.21 19.84 -1.85
CA ARG A 298 0.97 19.70 -0.97
C ARG A 298 0.59 19.22 0.42
N THR A 299 -0.51 19.70 0.97
CA THR A 299 -1.06 19.25 2.26
C THR A 299 -1.38 17.76 2.25
N LEU A 300 -1.82 17.25 1.11
CA LEU A 300 -2.08 15.85 0.90
C LEU A 300 -0.83 15.02 0.54
N PHE A 301 0.38 15.57 0.59
CA PHE A 301 1.63 14.89 0.24
C PHE A 301 1.60 14.28 -1.17
N HIS A 302 0.98 14.99 -2.13
CA HIS A 302 1.07 14.61 -3.52
C HIS A 302 2.42 15.05 -4.10
N ALA A 303 3.02 14.16 -4.91
CA ALA A 303 4.29 14.47 -5.54
C ALA A 303 4.14 15.61 -6.54
N ILE A 304 5.03 16.59 -6.47
CA ILE A 304 5.15 17.59 -7.52
C ILE A 304 5.87 16.92 -8.70
N ARG A 305 5.17 16.81 -9.82
CA ARG A 305 5.75 16.24 -11.04
C ARG A 305 6.67 17.23 -11.75
N GLY A 306 7.65 16.73 -12.49
CA GLY A 306 8.56 17.53 -13.32
C GLY A 306 9.69 18.20 -12.54
N VAL A 307 10.33 19.17 -13.19
CA VAL A 307 11.52 19.87 -12.70
C VAL A 307 11.28 20.58 -11.37
N ALA A 308 10.10 21.18 -11.18
CA ALA A 308 9.75 21.87 -9.93
C ALA A 308 9.84 20.97 -8.69
N GLY A 309 9.50 19.69 -8.81
CA GLY A 309 9.59 18.72 -7.70
C GLY A 309 11.03 18.38 -7.31
N VAL A 310 11.99 18.51 -8.24
CA VAL A 310 13.40 18.25 -7.97
C VAL A 310 14.04 19.38 -7.15
N TYR A 311 13.69 20.63 -7.46
CA TYR A 311 14.29 21.81 -6.87
C TYR A 311 13.58 22.33 -5.61
N ASN A 312 12.26 22.10 -5.47
CA ASN A 312 11.54 22.58 -4.30
C ASN A 312 11.78 21.68 -3.09
N LYS A 313 12.66 22.12 -2.20
CA LYS A 313 13.00 21.47 -0.91
C LYS A 313 12.31 22.12 0.29
N SER A 314 11.37 23.03 0.06
CA SER A 314 10.66 23.72 1.14
C SER A 314 9.85 22.73 1.98
N THR A 315 9.85 22.91 3.29
CA THR A 315 9.05 22.12 4.24
C THR A 315 7.55 22.40 4.08
N ASN A 316 7.18 23.58 3.57
CA ASN A 316 5.81 24.03 3.37
C ASN A 316 4.93 24.00 4.64
N ILE A 317 5.54 24.04 5.84
CA ILE A 317 4.81 23.92 7.13
C ILE A 317 3.73 24.99 7.27
N ALA A 318 4.07 26.27 7.05
CA ALA A 318 3.10 27.37 7.15
C ALA A 318 1.95 27.24 6.15
N MET A 319 2.27 26.82 4.92
CA MET A 319 1.28 26.61 3.86
C MET A 319 0.32 25.47 4.21
N THR A 320 0.85 24.32 4.64
CA THR A 320 0.00 23.18 5.02
C THR A 320 -0.81 23.48 6.27
N ARG A 321 -0.27 24.25 7.23
CA ARG A 321 -1.01 24.74 8.40
C ARG A 321 -2.20 25.58 8.00
N LYS A 322 -2.05 26.51 7.04
CA LYS A 322 -3.16 27.33 6.50
C LYS A 322 -4.31 26.46 6.02
N VAL A 323 -4.01 25.43 5.22
CA VAL A 323 -5.03 24.51 4.68
C VAL A 323 -5.71 23.71 5.79
N ILE A 324 -4.91 23.09 6.68
CA ILE A 324 -5.46 22.27 7.78
C ILE A 324 -6.24 23.11 8.77
N THR A 325 -5.83 24.35 9.04
CA THR A 325 -6.56 25.25 9.94
C THR A 325 -7.93 25.61 9.35
N TRP A 326 -8.00 25.94 8.07
CA TRP A 326 -9.27 26.19 7.42
C TRP A 326 -10.18 24.95 7.47
N TRP A 327 -9.67 23.80 7.07
CA TRP A 327 -10.41 22.54 7.06
C TRP A 327 -10.89 22.15 8.46
N PHE A 328 -10.03 22.21 9.45
CA PHE A 328 -10.36 21.88 10.84
C PHE A 328 -11.44 22.83 11.41
N ASN A 329 -11.34 24.13 11.16
CA ASN A 329 -12.35 25.10 11.55
C ASN A 329 -13.70 24.83 10.86
N TYR A 330 -13.68 24.42 9.61
CA TYR A 330 -14.87 23.99 8.90
C TYR A 330 -15.52 22.77 9.57
N LEU A 331 -14.73 21.76 9.90
CA LEU A 331 -15.22 20.57 10.63
C LEU A 331 -15.76 20.94 12.04
N LYS A 332 -15.13 21.88 12.74
CA LYS A 332 -15.62 22.39 14.03
C LYS A 332 -16.99 23.05 13.87
N SER A 333 -17.21 23.82 12.82
CA SER A 333 -18.53 24.44 12.57
C SER A 333 -19.63 23.40 12.34
N LEU A 334 -19.26 22.17 11.96
CA LEU A 334 -20.14 21.00 11.82
C LEU A 334 -20.25 20.15 13.08
N GLY A 335 -19.55 20.52 14.17
CA GLY A 335 -19.62 19.87 15.47
C GLY A 335 -18.46 18.94 15.80
N LEU A 336 -17.35 18.93 15.02
CA LEU A 336 -16.17 18.15 15.39
C LEU A 336 -15.57 18.72 16.69
N ALA A 337 -15.28 17.82 17.66
CA ALA A 337 -14.53 18.10 18.89
C ALA A 337 -13.37 17.10 19.03
N LEU A 338 -12.27 17.53 19.68
CA LEU A 338 -11.07 16.72 19.97
C LEU A 338 -11.15 16.05 21.34
#